data_19db674d099a0806d1135095c170764f
#
_entry.id   19db674d099a0806d1135095c170764f
#
_cell.length_a   1.000
_cell.length_b   1.000
_cell.length_c   1.000
_cell.angle_alpha   90.00
_cell.angle_beta   90.00
_cell.angle_gamma   90.00
#
_symmetry.space_group_name_H-M   'P 1'
#
loop_
_entity.id
_entity.type
_entity.pdbx_description
1 polymer ?
#
loop_
_entity_poly.entity_id
_entity_poly.type
_entity_poly.pdbx_seq_one_letter_code
_entity_poly.pdbx_strand_id
1 'polypeptide(L)'
;MSQEEMAVKLNVVRQTVSKWEKGLSVPDADVLIEMANLLDVSVSQLLGIEESIYSNGDLAEELAELNEQLARKKQKEKLLYQANQKRGLILFVTFLSMMITMSVKNEVVSILMEGICMLIAGIVLYRNLALFTSLTTDDLRLGIFRVTTLCNISILIIGIVFAFLSAVDVITFSENGEKLFAMVLLSCIMVFIGIVSPKLPYNRHTGLRLPWTVRDEDTWKIAHRILGFISFPMVLLYIACALTISDFEIVSVVTMLIWISIPGGIS
;
A
#
# COMPACT_ATOMS: atom_id res chain seq x y z
N MET A 1 30.92 30.09 -44.46
CA MET A 1 30.08 31.18 -43.91
C MET A 1 30.77 31.70 -42.65
N SER A 2 30.86 33.02 -42.46
CA SER A 2 31.47 33.61 -41.28
C SER A 2 30.49 33.66 -40.11
N GLN A 3 31.01 33.79 -38.86
CA GLN A 3 30.15 33.95 -37.69
C GLN A 3 29.18 35.13 -37.79
N GLU A 4 29.61 36.21 -38.45
CA GLU A 4 28.79 37.39 -38.69
C GLU A 4 27.66 37.12 -39.70
N GLU A 5 27.97 36.46 -40.80
CA GLU A 5 26.95 36.07 -41.79
C GLU A 5 25.92 35.13 -41.21
N MET A 6 26.34 34.16 -40.41
CA MET A 6 25.45 33.23 -39.74
C MET A 6 24.56 33.95 -38.71
N ALA A 7 25.13 34.84 -37.91
CA ALA A 7 24.42 35.64 -36.93
C ALA A 7 23.31 36.50 -37.57
N VAL A 8 23.61 37.15 -38.70
CA VAL A 8 22.60 37.94 -39.43
C VAL A 8 21.48 37.07 -39.97
N LYS A 9 21.80 35.92 -40.55
CA LYS A 9 20.80 35.02 -41.13
C LYS A 9 19.89 34.36 -40.11
N LEU A 10 20.41 34.10 -38.92
CA LEU A 10 19.66 33.50 -37.78
C LEU A 10 19.05 34.55 -36.85
N ASN A 11 19.17 35.85 -37.20
CA ASN A 11 18.69 36.97 -36.40
C ASN A 11 19.18 36.94 -34.91
N VAL A 12 20.45 36.56 -34.72
CA VAL A 12 21.11 36.54 -33.40
C VAL A 12 22.38 37.42 -33.41
N VAL A 13 22.93 37.71 -32.24
CA VAL A 13 24.18 38.44 -32.15
C VAL A 13 25.39 37.52 -32.40
N ARG A 14 26.44 38.02 -33.03
CA ARG A 14 27.69 37.26 -33.33
C ARG A 14 28.25 36.53 -32.12
N GLN A 15 28.15 37.15 -30.92
CA GLN A 15 28.63 36.53 -29.68
C GLN A 15 27.88 35.24 -29.32
N THR A 16 26.62 35.12 -29.70
CA THR A 16 25.82 33.91 -29.48
C THR A 16 26.32 32.77 -30.36
N VAL A 17 26.58 33.02 -31.63
CA VAL A 17 27.18 32.04 -32.56
C VAL A 17 28.56 31.58 -32.02
N SER A 18 29.40 32.53 -31.56
CA SER A 18 30.71 32.22 -31.02
C SER A 18 30.63 31.38 -29.73
N LYS A 19 29.59 31.52 -28.90
CA LYS A 19 29.36 30.66 -27.74
C LYS A 19 28.95 29.25 -28.14
N TRP A 20 28.14 29.10 -29.17
CA TRP A 20 27.72 27.79 -29.66
C TRP A 20 28.92 27.02 -30.24
N GLU A 21 29.75 27.66 -31.07
CA GLU A 21 30.97 27.04 -31.61
C GLU A 21 31.98 26.63 -30.53
N LYS A 22 32.02 27.33 -29.39
CA LYS A 22 32.87 27.02 -28.24
C LYS A 22 32.23 26.04 -27.27
N GLY A 23 31.02 25.58 -27.52
CA GLY A 23 30.27 24.69 -26.62
C GLY A 23 29.86 25.32 -25.29
N LEU A 24 29.86 26.67 -25.20
CA LEU A 24 29.48 27.39 -23.97
C LEU A 24 27.96 27.56 -23.81
N SER A 25 27.22 27.38 -24.86
CA SER A 25 25.75 27.31 -24.86
C SER A 25 25.26 26.50 -26.05
N VAL A 26 24.03 26.06 -26.02
CA VAL A 26 23.38 25.30 -27.08
C VAL A 26 22.28 26.20 -27.70
N PRO A 27 22.08 26.22 -29.03
CA PRO A 27 20.95 26.89 -29.66
C PRO A 27 19.64 26.19 -29.25
N ASP A 28 18.53 26.91 -29.24
CA ASP A 28 17.21 26.31 -29.06
C ASP A 28 16.78 25.52 -30.30
N ALA A 29 15.68 24.77 -30.18
CA ALA A 29 15.24 23.84 -31.21
C ALA A 29 14.90 24.57 -32.54
N ASP A 30 14.31 25.75 -32.45
CA ASP A 30 13.91 26.52 -33.62
C ASP A 30 15.15 27.03 -34.39
N VAL A 31 16.13 27.55 -33.68
CA VAL A 31 17.40 28.00 -34.26
C VAL A 31 18.21 26.84 -34.82
N LEU A 32 18.18 25.66 -34.17
CA LEU A 32 18.81 24.45 -34.72
C LEU A 32 18.24 24.02 -36.07
N ILE A 33 16.93 24.10 -36.23
CA ILE A 33 16.25 23.80 -37.51
C ILE A 33 16.64 24.81 -38.56
N GLU A 34 16.65 26.12 -38.23
CA GLU A 34 17.09 27.16 -39.15
C GLU A 34 18.56 27.01 -39.54
N MET A 35 19.45 26.66 -38.62
CA MET A 35 20.86 26.36 -38.87
C MET A 35 21.03 25.18 -39.83
N ALA A 36 20.29 24.09 -39.59
CA ALA A 36 20.32 22.91 -40.44
C ALA A 36 19.89 23.24 -41.87
N ASN A 37 18.80 23.99 -42.04
CA ASN A 37 18.33 24.47 -43.35
C ASN A 37 19.34 25.42 -44.02
N LEU A 38 19.98 26.30 -43.25
CA LEU A 38 20.95 27.26 -43.76
C LEU A 38 22.25 26.61 -44.24
N LEU A 39 22.63 25.50 -43.63
CA LEU A 39 23.84 24.74 -43.93
C LEU A 39 23.60 23.56 -44.86
N ASP A 40 22.34 23.34 -45.25
CA ASP A 40 21.90 22.23 -46.10
C ASP A 40 22.32 20.85 -45.55
N VAL A 41 22.14 20.68 -44.20
CA VAL A 41 22.43 19.45 -43.49
C VAL A 41 21.24 19.03 -42.63
N SER A 42 21.15 17.76 -42.25
CA SER A 42 20.15 17.34 -41.28
C SER A 42 20.50 17.85 -39.87
N VAL A 43 19.46 18.04 -39.01
CA VAL A 43 19.67 18.42 -37.61
C VAL A 43 20.55 17.39 -36.91
N SER A 44 20.41 16.10 -37.23
CA SER A 44 21.21 14.99 -36.70
C SER A 44 22.70 15.16 -37.07
N GLN A 45 23.00 15.49 -38.32
CA GLN A 45 24.36 15.75 -38.75
C GLN A 45 24.94 16.98 -38.05
N LEU A 46 24.12 18.02 -37.87
CA LEU A 46 24.55 19.25 -37.18
C LEU A 46 24.91 19.00 -35.71
N LEU A 47 24.22 18.06 -35.06
CA LEU A 47 24.46 17.65 -33.69
C LEU A 47 25.59 16.60 -33.53
N GLY A 48 26.20 16.19 -34.67
CA GLY A 48 27.25 15.15 -34.65
C GLY A 48 26.72 13.75 -34.28
N ILE A 49 25.40 13.58 -34.37
CA ILE A 49 24.80 12.26 -34.23
C ILE A 49 25.07 11.57 -35.56
N GLU A 50 26.01 10.63 -35.58
CA GLU A 50 26.16 9.73 -36.73
C GLU A 50 24.77 9.15 -37.00
N GLU A 51 24.29 9.26 -38.23
CA GLU A 51 23.14 8.47 -38.69
C GLU A 51 23.57 7.00 -38.67
N SER A 52 23.59 6.44 -37.44
CA SER A 52 23.51 5.01 -37.30
C SER A 52 22.20 4.66 -38.01
N ILE A 53 22.30 3.73 -38.93
CA ILE A 53 21.24 3.20 -39.79
C ILE A 53 20.18 2.53 -38.90
N TYR A 54 19.51 3.33 -38.09
CA TYR A 54 18.25 2.91 -37.49
C TYR A 54 17.24 3.02 -38.65
N SER A 55 16.78 1.87 -39.09
CA SER A 55 15.70 1.84 -40.04
C SER A 55 14.55 2.69 -39.42
N ASN A 56 13.81 3.42 -40.24
CA ASN A 56 12.66 4.21 -39.74
C ASN A 56 11.66 3.35 -38.97
N GLY A 57 11.75 2.01 -39.10
CA GLY A 57 11.00 1.01 -38.31
C GLY A 57 11.48 0.90 -36.87
N ASP A 58 12.78 0.83 -36.62
CA ASP A 58 13.36 0.64 -35.28
C ASP A 58 13.10 1.87 -34.38
N LEU A 59 13.20 3.08 -34.95
CA LEU A 59 12.89 4.32 -34.22
C LEU A 59 11.40 4.46 -33.91
N ALA A 60 10.52 4.02 -34.81
CA ALA A 60 9.08 4.03 -34.60
C ALA A 60 8.68 3.01 -33.51
N GLU A 61 9.34 1.86 -33.47
CA GLU A 61 9.13 0.83 -32.45
C GLU A 61 9.62 1.30 -31.07
N GLU A 62 10.81 1.91 -30.99
CA GLU A 62 11.33 2.49 -29.75
C GLU A 62 10.44 3.62 -29.21
N LEU A 63 9.94 4.51 -30.08
CA LEU A 63 8.98 5.55 -29.72
C LEU A 63 7.65 4.98 -29.24
N ALA A 64 7.16 3.92 -29.86
CA ALA A 64 5.94 3.23 -29.45
C ALA A 64 6.11 2.60 -28.07
N GLU A 65 7.24 1.92 -27.83
CA GLU A 65 7.56 1.34 -26.52
C GLU A 65 7.69 2.41 -25.42
N LEU A 66 8.39 3.51 -25.72
CA LEU A 66 8.56 4.63 -24.79
C LEU A 66 7.21 5.28 -24.44
N ASN A 67 6.34 5.46 -25.43
CA ASN A 67 4.99 5.99 -25.21
C ASN A 67 4.13 5.04 -24.35
N GLU A 68 4.26 3.72 -24.57
CA GLU A 68 3.57 2.73 -23.74
C GLU A 68 4.08 2.75 -22.30
N GLN A 69 5.40 2.83 -22.08
CA GLN A 69 6.00 2.96 -20.75
C GLN A 69 5.54 4.24 -20.05
N LEU A 70 5.47 5.37 -20.75
CA LEU A 70 4.96 6.63 -20.23
C LEU A 70 3.47 6.53 -19.86
N ALA A 71 2.67 5.91 -20.71
CA ALA A 71 1.24 5.68 -20.44
C ALA A 71 1.04 4.80 -19.19
N ARG A 72 1.77 3.69 -19.08
CA ARG A 72 1.77 2.80 -17.90
C ARG A 72 2.20 3.54 -16.64
N LYS A 73 3.24 4.37 -16.72
CA LYS A 73 3.72 5.19 -15.58
C LYS A 73 2.66 6.19 -15.12
N LYS A 74 2.06 6.94 -16.05
CA LYS A 74 0.98 7.89 -15.74
C LYS A 74 -0.24 7.20 -15.12
N GLN A 75 -0.61 6.03 -15.62
CA GLN A 75 -1.70 5.24 -15.06
C GLN A 75 -1.39 4.80 -13.63
N LYS A 76 -0.17 4.31 -13.35
CA LYS A 76 0.28 3.92 -12.01
C LYS A 76 0.29 5.09 -11.03
N GLU A 77 0.76 6.26 -11.46
CA GLU A 77 0.73 7.49 -10.65
C GLU A 77 -0.70 7.91 -10.31
N LYS A 78 -1.64 7.84 -11.26
CA LYS A 78 -3.05 8.13 -11.01
C LYS A 78 -3.67 7.17 -9.99
N LEU A 79 -3.39 5.86 -10.11
CA LEU A 79 -3.85 4.86 -9.16
C LEU A 79 -3.26 5.08 -7.75
N LEU A 80 -1.96 5.41 -7.68
CA LEU A 80 -1.29 5.76 -6.42
C LEU A 80 -1.93 6.97 -5.75
N TYR A 81 -2.21 8.01 -6.51
CA TYR A 81 -2.86 9.22 -5.99
C TYR A 81 -4.26 8.89 -5.41
N GLN A 82 -5.07 8.13 -6.16
CA GLN A 82 -6.39 7.68 -5.69
C GLN A 82 -6.29 6.83 -4.41
N ALA A 83 -5.34 5.88 -4.37
CA ALA A 83 -5.12 5.05 -3.20
C ALA A 83 -4.68 5.87 -1.98
N ASN A 84 -3.80 6.85 -2.17
CA ASN A 84 -3.34 7.71 -1.07
C ASN A 84 -4.47 8.58 -0.52
N GLN A 85 -5.38 9.09 -1.37
CA GLN A 85 -6.58 9.78 -0.91
C GLN A 85 -7.46 8.87 -0.04
N LYS A 86 -7.70 7.61 -0.46
CA LYS A 86 -8.51 6.66 0.31
C LYS A 86 -7.83 6.24 1.61
N ARG A 87 -6.49 6.05 1.60
CA ARG A 87 -5.70 5.80 2.82
C ARG A 87 -5.77 6.99 3.78
N GLY A 88 -5.63 8.20 3.26
CA GLY A 88 -5.77 9.43 4.06
C GLY A 88 -7.13 9.53 4.73
N LEU A 89 -8.21 9.19 4.00
CA LEU A 89 -9.56 9.16 4.57
C LEU A 89 -9.69 8.12 5.69
N ILE A 90 -9.19 6.90 5.49
CA ILE A 90 -9.20 5.85 6.53
C ILE A 90 -8.43 6.32 7.77
N LEU A 91 -7.22 6.85 7.59
CA LEU A 91 -6.40 7.36 8.70
C LEU A 91 -7.09 8.52 9.42
N PHE A 92 -7.71 9.44 8.68
CA PHE A 92 -8.45 10.56 9.28
C PHE A 92 -9.63 10.06 10.12
N VAL A 93 -10.44 9.14 9.59
CA VAL A 93 -11.61 8.59 10.30
C VAL A 93 -11.18 7.79 11.54
N THR A 94 -10.09 7.01 11.46
CA THR A 94 -9.58 6.27 12.63
C THR A 94 -8.98 7.21 13.68
N PHE A 95 -8.31 8.28 13.27
CA PHE A 95 -7.83 9.30 14.19
C PHE A 95 -9.00 10.05 14.87
N LEU A 96 -10.05 10.38 14.09
CA LEU A 96 -11.26 11.00 14.62
C LEU A 96 -11.93 10.10 15.67
N SER A 97 -12.02 8.80 15.42
CA SER A 97 -12.53 7.80 16.37
C SER A 97 -11.75 7.87 17.70
N MET A 98 -10.42 7.88 17.65
CA MET A 98 -9.58 8.01 18.84
C MET A 98 -9.85 9.31 19.60
N MET A 99 -10.01 10.45 18.90
CA MET A 99 -10.32 11.74 19.52
C MET A 99 -11.70 11.72 20.19
N ILE A 100 -12.68 11.06 19.60
CA ILE A 100 -14.03 10.91 20.17
C ILE A 100 -13.96 10.14 21.50
N THR A 101 -13.27 9.01 21.53
CA THR A 101 -13.10 8.21 22.77
C THR A 101 -12.49 9.02 23.90
N MET A 102 -11.54 9.92 23.59
CA MET A 102 -10.89 10.77 24.60
C MET A 102 -11.76 11.96 25.05
N SER A 103 -12.71 12.41 24.23
CA SER A 103 -13.45 13.65 24.45
C SER A 103 -14.88 13.45 24.97
N VAL A 104 -15.50 12.33 24.58
CA VAL A 104 -16.92 12.06 24.92
C VAL A 104 -16.99 11.29 26.22
N LYS A 105 -17.56 11.91 27.25
CA LYS A 105 -17.69 11.31 28.59
C LYS A 105 -18.83 10.28 28.69
N ASN A 106 -19.83 10.39 27.83
CA ASN A 106 -20.94 9.43 27.82
C ASN A 106 -20.49 8.16 27.07
N GLU A 107 -20.40 7.08 27.81
CA GLU A 107 -19.89 5.78 27.33
C GLU A 107 -20.69 5.26 26.13
N VAL A 108 -22.02 5.25 26.21
CA VAL A 108 -22.90 4.79 25.13
C VAL A 108 -22.72 5.60 23.85
N VAL A 109 -22.67 6.92 23.99
CA VAL A 109 -22.46 7.81 22.84
C VAL A 109 -21.07 7.62 22.23
N SER A 110 -20.05 7.46 23.08
CA SER A 110 -18.67 7.22 22.65
C SER A 110 -18.56 5.93 21.84
N ILE A 111 -19.09 4.81 22.36
CA ILE A 111 -19.11 3.50 21.67
C ILE A 111 -19.81 3.58 20.31
N LEU A 112 -20.98 4.22 20.26
CA LEU A 112 -21.72 4.35 18.99
C LEU A 112 -20.95 5.17 17.95
N MET A 113 -20.41 6.32 18.34
CA MET A 113 -19.68 7.20 17.44
C MET A 113 -18.37 6.56 16.96
N GLU A 114 -17.62 5.93 17.87
CA GLU A 114 -16.41 5.18 17.54
C GLU A 114 -16.73 4.03 16.58
N GLY A 115 -17.77 3.25 16.89
CA GLY A 115 -18.24 2.16 16.07
C GLY A 115 -18.61 2.59 14.65
N ILE A 116 -19.33 3.71 14.51
CA ILE A 116 -19.68 4.28 13.20
C ILE A 116 -18.42 4.68 12.42
N CYS A 117 -17.47 5.36 13.07
CA CYS A 117 -16.20 5.74 12.42
C CYS A 117 -15.43 4.51 11.93
N MET A 118 -15.30 3.50 12.77
CA MET A 118 -14.58 2.27 12.42
C MET A 118 -15.29 1.49 11.30
N LEU A 119 -16.61 1.44 11.29
CA LEU A 119 -17.38 0.81 10.20
C LEU A 119 -17.21 1.58 8.88
N ILE A 120 -17.21 2.91 8.91
CA ILE A 120 -16.92 3.72 7.73
C ILE A 120 -15.53 3.40 7.18
N ALA A 121 -14.51 3.35 8.03
CA ALA A 121 -13.16 3.00 7.64
C ALA A 121 -13.10 1.59 7.01
N GLY A 122 -13.76 0.60 7.62
CA GLY A 122 -13.87 -0.77 7.12
C GLY A 122 -14.58 -0.86 5.76
N ILE A 123 -15.68 -0.15 5.57
CA ILE A 123 -16.42 -0.09 4.30
C ILE A 123 -15.57 0.57 3.21
N VAL A 124 -14.89 1.68 3.51
CA VAL A 124 -13.98 2.34 2.56
C VAL A 124 -12.86 1.39 2.16
N LEU A 125 -12.27 0.67 3.10
CA LEU A 125 -11.25 -0.35 2.83
C LEU A 125 -11.80 -1.45 1.92
N TYR A 126 -12.95 -2.03 2.25
CA TYR A 126 -13.56 -3.12 1.49
C TYR A 126 -13.90 -2.73 0.05
N ARG A 127 -14.48 -1.55 -0.14
CA ARG A 127 -14.85 -1.05 -1.48
C ARG A 127 -13.64 -0.75 -2.37
N ASN A 128 -12.51 -0.37 -1.78
CA ASN A 128 -11.29 -0.01 -2.51
C ASN A 128 -10.20 -1.09 -2.46
N LEU A 129 -10.53 -2.31 -2.05
CA LEU A 129 -9.58 -3.43 -1.93
C LEU A 129 -8.83 -3.71 -3.23
N ALA A 130 -9.55 -3.72 -4.38
CA ALA A 130 -8.94 -3.92 -5.69
C ALA A 130 -7.89 -2.86 -6.00
N LEU A 131 -8.19 -1.58 -5.70
CA LEU A 131 -7.25 -0.48 -5.89
C LEU A 131 -5.99 -0.64 -5.03
N PHE A 132 -6.14 -1.02 -3.76
CA PHE A 132 -5.00 -1.21 -2.86
C PHE A 132 -4.16 -2.43 -3.24
N THR A 133 -4.80 -3.51 -3.69
CA THR A 133 -4.11 -4.76 -4.06
C THR A 133 -3.37 -4.61 -5.39
N SER A 134 -3.95 -3.96 -6.39
CA SER A 134 -3.33 -3.75 -7.72
C SER A 134 -2.04 -2.93 -7.68
N LEU A 135 -1.83 -2.16 -6.62
CA LEU A 135 -0.61 -1.36 -6.42
C LEU A 135 0.54 -2.13 -5.76
N THR A 136 0.28 -3.33 -5.24
CA THR A 136 1.22 -4.03 -4.36
C THR A 136 1.55 -5.44 -4.78
N THR A 137 0.69 -6.05 -5.56
CA THR A 137 0.91 -7.41 -6.07
C THR A 137 0.23 -7.56 -7.42
N ASP A 138 0.88 -8.30 -8.31
CA ASP A 138 0.31 -8.73 -9.59
C ASP A 138 -0.67 -9.90 -9.40
N ASP A 139 -0.62 -10.59 -8.25
CA ASP A 139 -1.53 -11.69 -7.89
C ASP A 139 -2.83 -11.13 -7.29
N LEU A 140 -3.83 -10.94 -8.15
CA LEU A 140 -5.14 -10.39 -7.80
C LEU A 140 -6.06 -11.44 -7.16
N ARG A 141 -5.63 -12.20 -6.17
CA ARG A 141 -6.51 -13.08 -5.37
C ARG A 141 -7.42 -12.25 -4.45
N LEU A 142 -8.22 -11.38 -5.05
CA LEU A 142 -9.14 -10.48 -4.33
C LEU A 142 -10.10 -11.23 -3.40
N GLY A 143 -10.43 -12.50 -3.71
CA GLY A 143 -11.30 -13.32 -2.87
C GLY A 143 -10.80 -13.45 -1.43
N ILE A 144 -9.52 -13.75 -1.24
CA ILE A 144 -8.92 -13.92 0.09
C ILE A 144 -8.93 -12.59 0.86
N PHE A 145 -8.55 -11.50 0.22
CA PHE A 145 -8.58 -10.17 0.85
C PHE A 145 -10.00 -9.73 1.21
N ARG A 146 -11.01 -10.04 0.38
CA ARG A 146 -12.41 -9.78 0.70
C ARG A 146 -12.87 -10.56 1.91
N VAL A 147 -12.57 -11.86 1.98
CA VAL A 147 -12.93 -12.72 3.12
C VAL A 147 -12.26 -12.20 4.39
N THR A 148 -10.97 -11.87 4.34
CA THR A 148 -10.24 -11.33 5.50
C THR A 148 -10.84 -10.01 5.97
N THR A 149 -11.14 -9.09 5.04
CA THR A 149 -11.71 -7.79 5.41
C THR A 149 -13.14 -7.94 5.95
N LEU A 150 -13.97 -8.81 5.37
CA LEU A 150 -15.30 -9.09 5.89
C LEU A 150 -15.25 -9.70 7.29
N CYS A 151 -14.32 -10.64 7.53
CA CYS A 151 -14.15 -11.22 8.86
C CYS A 151 -13.75 -10.14 9.88
N ASN A 152 -12.79 -9.26 9.54
CA ASN A 152 -12.40 -8.16 10.42
C ASN A 152 -13.56 -7.20 10.72
N ILE A 153 -14.39 -6.86 9.72
CA ILE A 153 -15.59 -6.05 9.92
C ILE A 153 -16.60 -6.78 10.80
N SER A 154 -16.79 -8.09 10.62
CA SER A 154 -17.69 -8.88 11.46
C SER A 154 -17.24 -8.93 12.92
N ILE A 155 -15.95 -9.12 13.16
CA ILE A 155 -15.37 -9.09 14.52
C ILE A 155 -15.59 -7.70 15.15
N LEU A 156 -15.37 -6.63 14.39
CA LEU A 156 -15.61 -5.27 14.83
C LEU A 156 -17.08 -5.04 15.21
N ILE A 157 -18.03 -5.50 14.39
CA ILE A 157 -19.47 -5.39 14.66
C ILE A 157 -19.83 -6.16 15.94
N ILE A 158 -19.31 -7.38 16.11
CA ILE A 158 -19.53 -8.19 17.32
C ILE A 158 -19.02 -7.45 18.56
N GLY A 159 -17.81 -6.86 18.50
CA GLY A 159 -17.24 -6.07 19.59
C GLY A 159 -18.05 -4.83 19.94
N ILE A 160 -18.50 -4.07 18.92
CA ILE A 160 -19.32 -2.86 19.11
C ILE A 160 -20.67 -3.23 19.74
N VAL A 161 -21.34 -4.27 19.21
CA VAL A 161 -22.64 -4.73 19.75
C VAL A 161 -22.49 -5.19 21.18
N PHE A 162 -21.46 -5.96 21.49
CA PHE A 162 -21.17 -6.41 22.84
C PHE A 162 -20.93 -5.21 23.78
N ALA A 163 -20.04 -4.29 23.41
CA ALA A 163 -19.74 -3.10 24.21
C ALA A 163 -21.00 -2.23 24.42
N PHE A 164 -21.81 -2.05 23.38
CA PHE A 164 -23.06 -1.30 23.48
C PHE A 164 -24.06 -1.96 24.43
N LEU A 165 -24.31 -3.27 24.30
CA LEU A 165 -25.26 -3.99 25.14
C LEU A 165 -24.79 -4.03 26.61
N SER A 166 -23.50 -4.06 26.85
CA SER A 166 -22.90 -3.93 28.20
C SER A 166 -23.09 -2.51 28.76
N ALA A 167 -22.83 -1.48 27.97
CA ALA A 167 -22.94 -0.08 28.40
C ALA A 167 -24.37 0.38 28.69
N VAL A 168 -25.38 -0.30 28.13
CA VAL A 168 -26.82 -0.02 28.44
C VAL A 168 -27.41 -1.02 29.43
N ASP A 169 -26.59 -1.82 30.14
CA ASP A 169 -26.98 -2.81 31.14
C ASP A 169 -27.99 -3.88 30.64
N VAL A 170 -28.11 -4.08 29.32
CA VAL A 170 -28.96 -5.14 28.76
C VAL A 170 -28.36 -6.51 29.00
N ILE A 171 -27.03 -6.60 28.97
CA ILE A 171 -26.27 -7.81 29.25
C ILE A 171 -25.32 -7.50 30.41
N THR A 172 -25.58 -8.08 31.55
CA THR A 172 -24.65 -8.07 32.70
C THR A 172 -23.92 -9.41 32.72
N PHE A 173 -22.71 -9.42 32.21
CA PHE A 173 -21.86 -10.60 32.38
C PHE A 173 -21.25 -10.60 33.78
N SER A 174 -21.14 -11.82 34.36
CA SER A 174 -20.21 -12.01 35.47
C SER A 174 -18.78 -11.86 34.92
N GLU A 175 -17.82 -11.55 35.76
CA GLU A 175 -16.40 -11.49 35.41
C GLU A 175 -15.94 -12.73 34.61
N ASN A 176 -16.42 -13.90 34.96
CA ASN A 176 -16.16 -15.15 34.26
C ASN A 176 -16.82 -15.19 32.87
N GLY A 177 -17.97 -14.56 32.69
CA GLY A 177 -18.66 -14.46 31.40
C GLY A 177 -17.92 -13.58 30.41
N GLU A 178 -17.37 -12.46 30.87
CA GLU A 178 -16.53 -11.56 30.05
C GLU A 178 -15.23 -12.25 29.61
N LYS A 179 -14.56 -12.95 30.56
CA LYS A 179 -13.36 -13.73 30.25
C LYS A 179 -13.65 -14.84 29.24
N LEU A 180 -14.78 -15.55 29.37
CA LEU A 180 -15.19 -16.58 28.44
C LEU A 180 -15.45 -16.01 27.03
N PHE A 181 -16.16 -14.89 26.95
CA PHE A 181 -16.43 -14.20 25.67
C PHE A 181 -15.13 -13.78 24.98
N ALA A 182 -14.21 -13.15 25.72
CA ALA A 182 -12.91 -12.74 25.20
C ALA A 182 -12.07 -13.94 24.74
N MET A 183 -12.06 -15.03 25.52
CA MET A 183 -11.36 -16.28 25.20
C MET A 183 -11.87 -16.88 23.89
N VAL A 184 -13.20 -16.98 23.74
CA VAL A 184 -13.83 -17.51 22.52
C VAL A 184 -13.53 -16.62 21.31
N LEU A 185 -13.66 -15.31 21.46
CA LEU A 185 -13.40 -14.35 20.39
C LEU A 185 -11.94 -14.43 19.91
N LEU A 186 -10.98 -14.40 20.83
CA LEU A 186 -9.55 -14.52 20.50
C LEU A 186 -9.23 -15.86 19.85
N SER A 187 -9.79 -16.96 20.36
CA SER A 187 -9.62 -18.29 19.77
C SER A 187 -10.16 -18.35 18.34
N CYS A 188 -11.34 -17.77 18.07
CA CYS A 188 -11.90 -17.67 16.72
C CYS A 188 -11.00 -16.86 15.78
N ILE A 189 -10.43 -15.75 16.25
CA ILE A 189 -9.48 -14.94 15.50
C ILE A 189 -8.23 -15.74 15.14
N MET A 190 -7.65 -16.45 16.10
CA MET A 190 -6.45 -17.27 15.89
C MET A 190 -6.71 -18.40 14.89
N VAL A 191 -7.85 -19.11 15.01
CA VAL A 191 -8.25 -20.15 14.05
C VAL A 191 -8.44 -19.57 12.65
N PHE A 192 -9.15 -18.44 12.54
CA PHE A 192 -9.37 -17.79 11.27
C PHE A 192 -8.05 -17.38 10.59
N ILE A 193 -7.15 -16.73 11.34
CA ILE A 193 -5.81 -16.36 10.85
C ILE A 193 -5.02 -17.62 10.46
N GLY A 194 -5.10 -18.70 11.24
CA GLY A 194 -4.49 -19.98 10.95
C GLY A 194 -4.91 -20.56 9.58
N ILE A 195 -6.19 -20.45 9.25
CA ILE A 195 -6.76 -20.94 7.97
C ILE A 195 -6.39 -20.05 6.79
N VAL A 196 -6.38 -18.73 7.00
CA VAL A 196 -6.23 -17.74 5.93
C VAL A 196 -4.78 -17.40 5.64
N SER A 197 -3.93 -17.36 6.67
CA SER A 197 -2.54 -16.92 6.57
C SER A 197 -1.74 -17.62 5.47
N PRO A 198 -1.74 -18.97 5.35
CA PRO A 198 -0.96 -19.65 4.32
C PRO A 198 -1.42 -19.36 2.88
N LYS A 199 -2.64 -18.83 2.73
CA LYS A 199 -3.25 -18.52 1.43
C LYS A 199 -3.09 -17.07 1.02
N LEU A 200 -2.58 -16.22 1.93
CA LEU A 200 -2.38 -14.81 1.65
C LEU A 200 -1.22 -14.61 0.66
N PRO A 201 -1.48 -14.01 -0.53
CA PRO A 201 -0.41 -13.65 -1.43
C PRO A 201 0.48 -12.57 -0.81
N TYR A 202 1.72 -12.48 -1.30
CA TYR A 202 2.65 -11.42 -0.88
C TYR A 202 2.00 -10.06 -1.11
N ASN A 203 1.91 -9.26 -0.06
CA ASN A 203 1.31 -7.94 -0.11
C ASN A 203 1.83 -7.03 1.01
N ARG A 204 1.59 -5.71 0.87
CA ARG A 204 2.01 -4.71 1.86
C ARG A 204 0.87 -4.22 2.77
N HIS A 205 -0.29 -4.89 2.80
CA HIS A 205 -1.47 -4.37 3.50
C HIS A 205 -2.02 -5.30 4.57
N THR A 206 -1.97 -6.61 4.39
CA THR A 206 -2.63 -7.59 5.25
C THR A 206 -1.69 -8.74 5.59
N GLY A 207 -1.70 -9.22 6.82
CA GLY A 207 -0.87 -10.34 7.30
C GLY A 207 0.21 -9.92 8.30
N LEU A 208 1.14 -10.82 8.60
CA LEU A 208 2.25 -10.58 9.52
C LEU A 208 3.31 -9.69 8.85
N ARG A 209 3.29 -8.41 9.23
CA ARG A 209 4.10 -7.34 8.60
C ARG A 209 5.26 -6.92 9.48
N LEU A 210 6.28 -7.73 9.52
CA LEU A 210 7.55 -7.37 10.14
C LEU A 210 8.50 -6.78 9.09
N PRO A 211 9.49 -5.96 9.47
CA PRO A 211 10.40 -5.30 8.52
C PRO A 211 11.09 -6.27 7.56
N TRP A 212 11.33 -7.50 7.97
CA TRP A 212 11.95 -8.54 7.15
C TRP A 212 10.94 -9.35 6.34
N THR A 213 9.73 -9.67 6.87
CA THR A 213 8.71 -10.42 6.12
C THR A 213 8.15 -9.66 4.92
N VAL A 214 8.21 -8.32 4.91
CA VAL A 214 7.74 -7.49 3.79
C VAL A 214 8.81 -7.17 2.75
N ARG A 215 10.06 -7.61 2.96
CA ARG A 215 11.16 -7.39 2.02
C ARG A 215 11.17 -8.39 0.89
N ASP A 216 10.86 -9.63 1.21
CA ASP A 216 11.05 -10.78 0.34
C ASP A 216 9.81 -11.67 0.34
N GLU A 217 9.42 -12.15 -0.86
CA GLU A 217 8.24 -12.98 -1.04
C GLU A 217 8.39 -14.36 -0.42
N ASP A 218 9.59 -14.93 -0.42
CA ASP A 218 9.83 -16.25 0.13
C ASP A 218 9.79 -16.23 1.66
N THR A 219 10.41 -15.21 2.28
CA THR A 219 10.30 -14.95 3.71
C THR A 219 8.85 -14.75 4.13
N TRP A 220 8.06 -14.01 3.33
CA TRP A 220 6.62 -13.86 3.54
C TRP A 220 5.88 -15.19 3.54
N LYS A 221 6.11 -16.02 2.54
CA LYS A 221 5.45 -17.34 2.40
C LYS A 221 5.79 -18.27 3.57
N ILE A 222 7.06 -18.28 3.99
CA ILE A 222 7.52 -19.07 5.13
C ILE A 222 6.84 -18.61 6.41
N ALA A 223 6.89 -17.31 6.74
CA ALA A 223 6.28 -16.76 7.94
C ALA A 223 4.77 -17.06 8.02
N HIS A 224 4.05 -16.87 6.91
CA HIS A 224 2.61 -17.10 6.88
C HIS A 224 2.23 -18.58 6.90
N ARG A 225 3.07 -19.47 6.38
CA ARG A 225 2.89 -20.92 6.49
C ARG A 225 3.12 -21.37 7.94
N ILE A 226 4.16 -20.88 8.60
CA ILE A 226 4.45 -21.17 10.02
C ILE A 226 3.30 -20.65 10.88
N LEU A 227 2.86 -19.40 10.67
CA LEU A 227 1.73 -18.80 11.38
C LEU A 227 0.46 -19.64 11.23
N GLY A 228 0.18 -20.11 10.01
CA GLY A 228 -0.94 -20.99 9.75
C GLY A 228 -0.89 -22.29 10.54
N PHE A 229 0.26 -22.94 10.56
CA PHE A 229 0.44 -24.21 11.23
C PHE A 229 0.42 -24.11 12.77
N ILE A 230 1.10 -23.08 13.31
CA ILE A 230 1.23 -22.90 14.76
C ILE A 230 -0.05 -22.39 15.42
N SER A 231 -0.97 -21.76 14.66
CA SER A 231 -2.21 -21.21 15.20
C SER A 231 -3.07 -22.27 15.88
N PHE A 232 -3.19 -23.47 15.32
CA PHE A 232 -4.03 -24.52 15.90
C PHE A 232 -3.54 -25.03 17.26
N PRO A 233 -2.27 -25.46 17.42
CA PRO A 233 -1.77 -25.86 18.71
C PRO A 233 -1.75 -24.69 19.72
N MET A 234 -1.51 -23.47 19.26
CA MET A 234 -1.53 -22.29 20.13
C MET A 234 -2.92 -21.98 20.68
N VAL A 235 -3.98 -22.18 19.89
CA VAL A 235 -5.36 -22.04 20.39
C VAL A 235 -5.65 -23.04 21.49
N LEU A 236 -5.27 -24.29 21.31
CA LEU A 236 -5.46 -25.32 22.34
C LEU A 236 -4.69 -24.97 23.62
N LEU A 237 -3.43 -24.55 23.48
CA LEU A 237 -2.61 -24.11 24.60
C LEU A 237 -3.23 -22.88 25.30
N TYR A 238 -3.69 -21.90 24.52
CA TYR A 238 -4.35 -20.70 25.03
C TYR A 238 -5.58 -21.05 25.88
N ILE A 239 -6.48 -21.88 25.37
CA ILE A 239 -7.70 -22.30 26.08
C ILE A 239 -7.31 -23.03 27.37
N ALA A 240 -6.37 -23.97 27.29
CA ALA A 240 -5.93 -24.70 28.48
C ALA A 240 -5.33 -23.77 29.56
N CYS A 241 -4.47 -22.83 29.17
CA CYS A 241 -3.88 -21.86 30.09
C CYS A 241 -4.93 -20.88 30.65
N ALA A 242 -5.84 -20.38 29.80
CA ALA A 242 -6.88 -19.43 30.21
C ALA A 242 -7.90 -20.02 31.19
N LEU A 243 -8.11 -21.36 31.15
CA LEU A 243 -8.99 -22.07 32.09
C LEU A 243 -8.30 -22.47 33.42
N THR A 244 -6.95 -22.55 33.41
CA THR A 244 -6.20 -23.06 34.57
C THR A 244 -5.49 -21.97 35.38
N ILE A 245 -5.10 -20.88 34.72
CA ILE A 245 -4.35 -19.78 35.33
C ILE A 245 -5.32 -18.65 35.69
N SER A 246 -5.18 -18.13 36.91
CA SER A 246 -6.07 -17.07 37.45
C SER A 246 -5.95 -15.74 36.67
N ASP A 247 -4.73 -15.40 36.20
CA ASP A 247 -4.44 -14.13 35.54
C ASP A 247 -4.73 -14.21 34.04
N PHE A 248 -6.02 -14.15 33.67
CA PHE A 248 -6.50 -14.26 32.30
C PHE A 248 -5.87 -13.24 31.33
N GLU A 249 -5.68 -12.01 31.81
CA GLU A 249 -5.11 -10.93 30.99
C GLU A 249 -3.66 -11.21 30.60
N ILE A 250 -2.85 -11.65 31.58
CA ILE A 250 -1.44 -12.01 31.35
C ILE A 250 -1.35 -13.19 30.40
N VAL A 251 -2.16 -14.23 30.60
CA VAL A 251 -2.22 -15.40 29.71
C VAL A 251 -2.54 -14.98 28.29
N SER A 252 -3.54 -14.11 28.09
CA SER A 252 -3.96 -13.64 26.78
C SER A 252 -2.86 -12.85 26.08
N VAL A 253 -2.24 -11.88 26.77
CA VAL A 253 -1.17 -11.04 26.20
C VAL A 253 0.07 -11.88 25.86
N VAL A 254 0.52 -12.73 26.79
CA VAL A 254 1.71 -13.57 26.57
C VAL A 254 1.50 -14.54 25.43
N THR A 255 0.33 -15.19 25.35
CA THR A 255 0.03 -16.11 24.24
C THR A 255 0.01 -15.39 22.91
N MET A 256 -0.58 -14.20 22.81
CA MET A 256 -0.59 -13.39 21.59
C MET A 256 0.82 -12.97 21.17
N LEU A 257 1.65 -12.56 22.12
CA LEU A 257 3.04 -12.19 21.83
C LEU A 257 3.85 -13.38 21.31
N ILE A 258 3.73 -14.54 21.95
CA ILE A 258 4.40 -15.78 21.50
C ILE A 258 3.91 -16.18 20.11
N TRP A 259 2.60 -16.19 19.90
CA TRP A 259 1.98 -16.58 18.63
C TRP A 259 2.44 -15.73 17.44
N ILE A 260 2.64 -14.42 17.65
CA ILE A 260 3.13 -13.50 16.60
C ILE A 260 4.64 -13.57 16.45
N SER A 261 5.38 -13.74 17.56
CA SER A 261 6.85 -13.69 17.57
C SER A 261 7.49 -14.93 16.94
N ILE A 262 6.90 -16.13 17.13
CA ILE A 262 7.49 -17.38 16.60
C ILE A 262 7.59 -17.36 15.06
N PRO A 263 6.51 -17.08 14.29
CA PRO A 263 6.63 -17.03 12.83
C PRO A 263 7.59 -15.94 12.34
N GLY A 264 7.62 -14.82 13.06
CA GLY A 264 8.52 -13.71 12.75
C GLY A 264 9.99 -13.98 13.05
N GLY A 265 10.28 -14.80 14.05
CA GLY A 265 11.65 -15.12 14.45
C GLY A 265 12.28 -16.28 13.67
N ILE A 266 11.46 -17.14 13.05
CA ILE A 266 11.92 -18.30 12.26
C ILE A 266 12.02 -17.96 10.78
N SER A 267 11.29 -16.95 10.30
CA SER A 267 11.32 -16.48 8.91
C SER A 267 12.47 -15.49 8.71
#